data_ef06b5c150e1a08a67204b9f63a55a9b
#
_entry.id   ef06b5c150e1a08a67204b9f63a55a9b
#
_cell.length_a   1.000
_cell.length_b   1.000
_cell.length_c   1.000
_cell.angle_alpha   90.00
_cell.angle_beta   90.00
_cell.angle_gamma   90.00
#
_symmetry.space_group_name_H-M   'P 1'
#
loop_
_entity.id
_entity.type
_entity.pdbx_description
1 polymer ?
#
loop_
_entity_poly.entity_id
_entity_poly.type
_entity_poly.pdbx_seq_one_letter_code
_entity_poly.pdbx_strand_id
1 'polypeptide(L)'
;MEIEDQLRERLRKVEALYFGATSAGERGAAGEAAKRLKAKLDEAARLDPPVEMKFSLPDEWSVRLFIALCRRYGVRPFRYARQRRTTIMVRAPRRFFDTVVWRQFSDLHTDLWIHFQQTTERLIKDAICADTRDAETTAEPSLLS
;
A
#
# COMPACT_ATOMS: atom_id res chain seq x y z
N MET A 1 -5.65 -13.62 18.58
CA MET A 1 -5.07 -12.30 18.34
C MET A 1 -3.56 -12.26 18.50
N GLU A 2 -3.00 -12.72 19.61
CA GLU A 2 -1.56 -12.79 19.81
C GLU A 2 -0.84 -13.66 18.78
N ILE A 3 -1.40 -14.83 18.45
CA ILE A 3 -0.80 -15.76 17.49
C ILE A 3 -0.74 -15.13 16.09
N GLU A 4 -1.79 -14.44 15.67
CA GLU A 4 -1.82 -13.73 14.39
C GLU A 4 -0.77 -12.63 14.32
N ASP A 5 -0.65 -11.83 15.38
CA ASP A 5 0.31 -10.74 15.45
C ASP A 5 1.74 -11.24 15.43
N GLN A 6 2.02 -12.35 16.13
CA GLN A 6 3.32 -13.02 16.12
C GLN A 6 3.66 -13.54 14.71
N LEU A 7 2.70 -14.17 14.04
CA LEU A 7 2.88 -14.67 12.67
C LEU A 7 3.18 -13.54 11.69
N ARG A 8 2.48 -12.41 11.82
CA ARG A 8 2.72 -11.23 10.97
C ARG A 8 4.11 -10.66 11.18
N GLU A 9 4.54 -10.55 12.43
CA GLU A 9 5.86 -10.03 12.76
C GLU A 9 6.96 -10.94 12.20
N ARG A 10 6.80 -12.26 12.34
CA ARG A 10 7.73 -13.23 11.77
C ARG A 10 7.75 -13.18 10.25
N LEU A 11 6.59 -13.06 9.62
CA LEU A 11 6.49 -12.92 8.16
C LEU A 11 7.21 -11.66 7.69
N ARG A 12 7.03 -10.55 8.38
CA ARG A 12 7.71 -9.29 8.05
C ARG A 12 9.22 -9.42 8.12
N LYS A 13 9.74 -10.08 9.15
CA LYS A 13 11.18 -10.34 9.30
C LYS A 13 11.71 -11.23 8.19
N VAL A 14 10.99 -12.29 7.85
CA VAL A 14 11.40 -13.22 6.78
C VAL A 14 11.36 -12.54 5.42
N GLU A 15 10.36 -11.72 5.16
CA GLU A 15 10.28 -10.95 3.91
C GLU A 15 11.43 -9.95 3.79
N ALA A 16 11.80 -9.29 4.88
CA ALA A 16 12.95 -8.39 4.89
C ALA A 16 14.25 -9.13 4.52
N LEU A 17 14.44 -10.34 5.06
CA LEU A 17 15.58 -11.18 4.72
C LEU A 17 15.57 -11.61 3.26
N TYR A 18 14.39 -11.99 2.74
CA TYR A 18 14.24 -12.40 1.34
C TYR A 18 14.64 -11.28 0.38
N PHE A 19 14.15 -10.06 0.61
CA PHE A 19 14.45 -8.92 -0.26
C PHE A 19 15.86 -8.36 -0.05
N GLY A 20 16.46 -8.58 1.13
CA GLY A 20 17.83 -8.19 1.41
C GLY A 20 18.88 -9.26 1.09
N ALA A 21 18.46 -10.46 0.67
CA ALA A 21 19.37 -11.58 0.42
C ALA A 21 20.23 -11.35 -0.81
N THR A 22 21.52 -11.65 -0.69
CA THR A 22 22.49 -11.50 -1.78
C THR A 22 22.80 -12.80 -2.50
N SER A 23 22.44 -13.96 -1.91
CA SER A 23 22.65 -15.27 -2.50
C SER A 23 21.34 -15.95 -2.87
N ALA A 24 21.35 -16.78 -3.90
CA ALA A 24 20.18 -17.53 -4.35
C ALA A 24 19.67 -18.52 -3.29
N GLY A 25 20.59 -19.16 -2.57
CA GLY A 25 20.24 -20.12 -1.50
C GLY A 25 19.57 -19.45 -0.32
N GLU A 26 20.10 -18.32 0.12
CA GLU A 26 19.55 -17.52 1.21
C GLU A 26 18.16 -16.98 0.84
N ARG A 27 18.02 -16.47 -0.39
CA ARG A 27 16.75 -15.99 -0.91
C ARG A 27 15.71 -17.10 -0.99
N GLY A 28 16.09 -18.30 -1.43
CA GLY A 28 15.21 -19.46 -1.51
C GLY A 28 14.69 -19.87 -0.14
N ALA A 29 15.58 -19.96 0.85
CA ALA A 29 15.20 -20.34 2.22
C ALA A 29 14.24 -19.30 2.84
N ALA A 30 14.53 -18.02 2.69
CA ALA A 30 13.67 -16.94 3.18
C ALA A 30 12.32 -16.93 2.46
N GLY A 31 12.31 -17.18 1.14
CA GLY A 31 11.09 -17.27 0.33
C GLY A 31 10.19 -18.42 0.76
N GLU A 32 10.74 -19.59 1.03
CA GLU A 32 9.98 -20.75 1.52
C GLU A 32 9.40 -20.51 2.92
N ALA A 33 10.18 -19.88 3.82
CA ALA A 33 9.70 -19.51 5.14
C ALA A 33 8.55 -18.49 5.06
N ALA A 34 8.64 -17.52 4.15
CA ALA A 34 7.58 -16.55 3.91
C ALA A 34 6.30 -17.22 3.42
N LYS A 35 6.41 -18.18 2.50
CA LYS A 35 5.26 -18.96 2.01
C LYS A 35 4.57 -19.73 3.13
N ARG A 36 5.35 -20.37 4.01
CA ARG A 36 4.79 -21.14 5.13
C ARG A 36 4.06 -20.25 6.11
N LEU A 37 4.62 -19.08 6.43
CA LEU A 37 3.98 -18.12 7.32
C LEU A 37 2.71 -17.53 6.71
N LYS A 38 2.71 -17.25 5.40
CA LYS A 38 1.52 -16.85 4.67
C LYS A 38 0.43 -17.89 4.75
N ALA A 39 0.77 -19.15 4.55
CA ALA A 39 -0.20 -20.25 4.63
C ALA A 39 -0.84 -20.33 6.02
N LYS A 40 -0.06 -20.15 7.08
CA LYS A 40 -0.58 -20.12 8.45
C LYS A 40 -1.48 -18.94 8.72
N LEU A 41 -1.14 -17.76 8.19
CA LEU A 41 -1.99 -16.58 8.28
C LEU A 41 -3.30 -16.78 7.52
N ASP A 42 -3.25 -17.37 6.34
CA ASP A 42 -4.44 -17.67 5.54
C ASP A 42 -5.35 -18.67 6.26
N GLU A 43 -4.76 -19.64 6.95
CA GLU A 43 -5.50 -20.62 7.73
C GLU A 43 -6.20 -19.96 8.93
N ALA A 44 -5.52 -19.08 9.64
CA ALA A 44 -6.12 -18.31 10.72
C ALA A 44 -7.22 -17.37 10.21
N ALA A 45 -7.03 -16.81 9.04
CA ALA A 45 -8.00 -15.91 8.39
C ALA A 45 -9.22 -16.63 7.82
N ARG A 46 -9.19 -17.96 7.65
CA ARG A 46 -10.34 -18.74 7.18
C ARG A 46 -11.52 -18.73 8.14
N LEU A 47 -11.31 -18.37 9.37
CA LEU A 47 -12.38 -18.14 10.33
C LEU A 47 -13.19 -16.89 10.02
N ASP A 48 -12.63 -16.02 9.17
CA ASP A 48 -13.23 -14.79 8.70
C ASP A 48 -13.52 -14.94 7.20
N PRO A 49 -14.80 -15.04 6.77
CA PRO A 49 -15.09 -15.26 5.35
C PRO A 49 -14.64 -14.08 4.49
N PRO A 50 -14.20 -14.34 3.26
CA PRO A 50 -13.82 -13.26 2.35
C PRO A 50 -15.00 -12.34 2.09
N VAL A 51 -14.73 -11.03 2.13
CA VAL A 51 -15.71 -10.01 1.78
C VAL A 51 -15.17 -9.14 0.66
N GLU A 52 -16.07 -8.61 -0.13
CA GLU A 52 -15.71 -7.66 -1.18
C GLU A 52 -15.54 -6.28 -0.59
N MET A 53 -14.43 -5.64 -0.92
CA MET A 53 -14.11 -4.29 -0.44
C MET A 53 -13.76 -3.40 -1.62
N LYS A 54 -14.18 -2.14 -1.53
CA LYS A 54 -13.93 -1.13 -2.55
C LYS A 54 -13.01 -0.05 -1.98
N PHE A 55 -11.95 0.26 -2.72
CA PHE A 55 -11.01 1.31 -2.35
C PHE A 55 -10.93 2.36 -3.45
N SER A 56 -11.05 3.62 -3.06
CA SER A 56 -10.80 4.75 -3.95
C SER A 56 -9.47 5.38 -3.54
N LEU A 57 -8.53 5.40 -4.45
CA LEU A 57 -7.19 5.88 -4.19
C LEU A 57 -6.99 7.26 -4.83
N PRO A 58 -6.14 8.11 -4.27
CA PRO A 58 -6.06 9.51 -4.71
C PRO A 58 -5.42 9.71 -6.08
N ASP A 59 -4.53 8.81 -6.50
CA ASP A 59 -3.76 8.99 -7.73
C ASP A 59 -3.27 7.66 -8.30
N GLU A 60 -2.66 7.72 -9.47
CA GLU A 60 -2.16 6.54 -10.18
C GLU A 60 -1.02 5.83 -9.43
N TRP A 61 -0.16 6.57 -8.75
CA TRP A 61 0.95 6.00 -8.00
C TRP A 61 0.46 5.19 -6.81
N SER A 62 -0.54 5.71 -6.11
CA SER A 62 -1.20 5.00 -5.01
C SER A 62 -1.86 3.71 -5.49
N VAL A 63 -2.51 3.75 -6.66
CA VAL A 63 -3.13 2.58 -7.28
C VAL A 63 -2.08 1.51 -7.57
N ARG A 64 -0.96 1.88 -8.17
CA ARG A 64 0.11 0.92 -8.51
C ARG A 64 0.72 0.29 -7.27
N LEU A 65 0.96 1.08 -6.24
CA LEU A 65 1.47 0.59 -4.96
C LEU A 65 0.49 -0.39 -4.30
N PHE A 66 -0.79 -0.02 -4.27
CA PHE A 66 -1.85 -0.84 -3.70
C PHE A 66 -1.98 -2.18 -4.43
N ILE A 67 -1.98 -2.16 -5.75
CA ILE A 67 -2.07 -3.38 -6.58
C ILE A 67 -0.87 -4.30 -6.30
N ALA A 68 0.33 -3.74 -6.23
CA ALA A 68 1.54 -4.51 -5.96
C ALA A 68 1.49 -5.20 -4.61
N LEU A 69 1.03 -4.49 -3.58
CA LEU A 69 0.89 -5.06 -2.23
C LEU A 69 -0.19 -6.15 -2.17
N CYS A 70 -1.31 -5.95 -2.83
CA CYS A 70 -2.33 -6.98 -2.93
C CYS A 70 -1.76 -8.27 -3.52
N ARG A 71 -1.04 -8.16 -4.62
CA ARG A 71 -0.42 -9.31 -5.28
C ARG A 71 0.62 -9.99 -4.41
N ARG A 72 1.38 -9.20 -3.65
CA ARG A 72 2.38 -9.73 -2.72
C ARG A 72 1.76 -10.67 -1.69
N TYR A 73 0.57 -10.35 -1.21
CA TYR A 73 -0.13 -11.15 -0.19
C TYR A 73 -1.17 -12.10 -0.77
N GLY A 74 -1.15 -12.32 -2.08
CA GLY A 74 -2.05 -13.26 -2.74
C GLY A 74 -3.49 -12.79 -2.85
N VAL A 75 -3.73 -11.51 -2.63
CA VAL A 75 -5.05 -10.89 -2.81
C VAL A 75 -5.16 -10.40 -4.24
N ARG A 76 -6.20 -10.80 -4.94
CA ARG A 76 -6.42 -10.42 -6.33
C ARG A 76 -7.09 -9.04 -6.40
N PRO A 77 -6.42 -8.02 -6.94
CA PRO A 77 -7.07 -6.74 -7.22
C PRO A 77 -7.84 -6.80 -8.53
N PHE A 78 -9.01 -6.18 -8.57
CA PHE A 78 -9.82 -6.14 -9.80
C PHE A 78 -10.64 -4.86 -9.86
N ARG A 79 -11.30 -4.64 -10.99
CA ARG A 79 -12.27 -3.56 -11.19
C ARG A 79 -13.49 -4.14 -11.87
N TYR A 80 -14.63 -3.55 -11.58
CA TYR A 80 -15.82 -3.76 -12.41
C TYR A 80 -15.78 -2.81 -13.60
N ALA A 81 -16.45 -3.20 -14.69
CA ALA A 81 -16.62 -2.33 -15.83
C ALA A 81 -17.28 -1.01 -15.40
N ARG A 82 -16.86 0.10 -15.98
CA ARG A 82 -17.33 1.46 -15.70
C ARG A 82 -16.84 2.07 -14.39
N GLN A 83 -16.05 1.36 -13.60
CA GLN A 83 -15.38 1.98 -12.46
C GLN A 83 -14.21 2.84 -12.92
N ARG A 84 -13.86 3.84 -12.11
CA ARG A 84 -12.70 4.70 -12.35
C ARG A 84 -11.40 3.91 -12.24
N ARG A 85 -10.36 4.37 -12.92
CA ARG A 85 -9.03 3.75 -12.84
C ARG A 85 -8.46 3.80 -11.43
N THR A 86 -8.86 4.78 -10.64
CA THR A 86 -8.42 4.94 -9.24
C THR A 86 -9.22 4.10 -8.25
N THR A 87 -10.20 3.35 -8.70
CA THR A 87 -10.98 2.44 -7.88
C THR A 87 -10.44 1.02 -8.03
N ILE A 88 -10.19 0.34 -6.92
CA ILE A 88 -9.75 -1.06 -6.90
C ILE A 88 -10.68 -1.84 -5.99
N MET A 89 -11.11 -3.00 -6.47
CA MET A 89 -11.88 -3.97 -5.69
C MET A 89 -10.97 -5.09 -5.25
N VAL A 90 -11.19 -5.60 -4.04
CA VAL A 90 -10.51 -6.78 -3.53
C VAL A 90 -11.54 -7.67 -2.84
N ARG A 91 -11.24 -8.97 -2.80
CA ARG A 91 -12.02 -9.93 -2.03
C ARG A 91 -11.07 -10.68 -1.11
N ALA A 92 -11.21 -10.44 0.18
CA ALA A 92 -10.33 -11.02 1.19
C ALA A 92 -11.02 -10.98 2.55
N PRO A 93 -10.56 -11.79 3.52
CA PRO A 93 -11.00 -11.59 4.89
C PRO A 93 -10.67 -10.18 5.35
N ARG A 94 -11.68 -9.46 5.85
CA ARG A 94 -11.54 -8.04 6.19
C ARG A 94 -10.43 -7.81 7.20
N ARG A 95 -10.39 -8.63 8.24
CA ARG A 95 -9.42 -8.47 9.31
C ARG A 95 -7.99 -8.68 8.81
N PHE A 96 -7.76 -9.72 8.02
CA PHE A 96 -6.46 -9.97 7.40
C PHE A 96 -6.04 -8.79 6.54
N PHE A 97 -6.95 -8.32 5.68
CA PHE A 97 -6.64 -7.22 4.78
C PHE A 97 -6.30 -5.95 5.55
N ASP A 98 -7.13 -5.56 6.51
CA ASP A 98 -6.95 -4.32 7.27
C ASP A 98 -5.66 -4.32 8.09
N THR A 99 -5.32 -5.44 8.68
CA THR A 99 -4.19 -5.52 9.61
C THR A 99 -2.85 -5.81 8.93
N VAL A 100 -2.86 -6.41 7.76
CA VAL A 100 -1.63 -6.77 7.03
C VAL A 100 -1.44 -5.88 5.80
N VAL A 101 -2.34 -5.98 4.84
CA VAL A 101 -2.18 -5.32 3.54
C VAL A 101 -2.34 -3.81 3.65
N TRP A 102 -3.46 -3.37 4.24
CA TRP A 102 -3.75 -1.95 4.35
C TRP A 102 -2.76 -1.21 5.24
N ARG A 103 -2.34 -1.82 6.33
CA ARG A 103 -1.36 -1.22 7.23
C ARG A 103 -0.03 -0.98 6.51
N GLN A 104 0.45 -1.98 5.79
CA GLN A 104 1.68 -1.84 5.02
C GLN A 104 1.53 -0.82 3.89
N PHE A 105 0.38 -0.84 3.21
CA PHE A 105 0.09 0.18 2.20
C PHE A 105 0.14 1.58 2.78
N SER A 106 -0.50 1.81 3.93
CA SER A 106 -0.55 3.13 4.57
C SER A 106 0.85 3.64 4.92
N ASP A 107 1.69 2.77 5.46
CA ASP A 107 3.07 3.14 5.81
C ASP A 107 3.88 3.52 4.58
N LEU A 108 3.85 2.69 3.55
CA LEU A 108 4.59 2.95 2.31
C LEU A 108 4.02 4.13 1.53
N HIS A 109 2.71 4.31 1.57
CA HIS A 109 2.06 5.43 0.91
C HIS A 109 2.47 6.77 1.55
N THR A 110 2.56 6.81 2.86
CA THR A 110 3.06 7.99 3.57
C THR A 110 4.50 8.31 3.17
N ASP A 111 5.37 7.31 3.11
CA ASP A 111 6.75 7.49 2.69
C ASP A 111 6.86 7.99 1.26
N LEU A 112 6.06 7.44 0.36
CA LEU A 112 6.02 7.84 -1.04
C LEU A 112 5.55 9.29 -1.19
N TRP A 113 4.53 9.69 -0.44
CA TRP A 113 4.00 11.05 -0.46
C TRP A 113 5.04 12.06 0.03
N ILE A 114 5.74 11.76 1.11
CA ILE A 114 6.83 12.61 1.62
C ILE A 114 7.93 12.74 0.57
N HIS A 115 8.31 11.65 -0.07
CA HIS A 115 9.33 11.66 -1.11
C HIS A 115 8.93 12.55 -2.28
N PHE A 116 7.70 12.46 -2.76
CA PHE A 116 7.21 13.30 -3.84
C PHE A 116 7.17 14.78 -3.46
N GLN A 117 6.74 15.09 -2.25
CA GLN A 117 6.74 16.46 -1.77
C GLN A 117 8.16 17.06 -1.74
N GLN A 118 9.10 16.33 -1.15
CA GLN A 118 10.48 16.78 -1.06
C GLN A 118 11.12 16.97 -2.44
N THR A 119 10.88 16.02 -3.33
CA THR A 119 11.40 16.07 -4.70
C THR A 119 10.80 17.24 -5.47
N THR A 120 9.50 17.45 -5.36
CA THR A 120 8.82 18.57 -6.02
C THR A 120 9.32 19.91 -5.51
N GLU A 121 9.45 20.05 -4.20
CA GLU A 121 9.95 21.28 -3.60
C GLU A 121 11.38 21.59 -4.04
N ARG A 122 12.25 20.58 -4.06
CA ARG A 122 13.63 20.73 -4.55
C ARG A 122 13.65 21.14 -6.02
N LEU A 123 12.84 20.50 -6.85
CA LEU A 123 12.77 20.83 -8.27
C LEU A 123 12.33 22.28 -8.49
N ILE A 124 11.33 22.73 -7.75
CA ILE A 124 10.86 24.11 -7.85
C ILE A 124 11.98 25.08 -7.47
N LYS A 125 12.61 24.88 -6.32
CA LYS A 125 13.69 25.76 -5.85
C LYS A 125 14.88 25.81 -6.78
N ASP A 126 15.30 24.66 -7.30
CA ASP A 126 16.52 24.55 -8.09
C ASP A 126 16.34 24.96 -9.55
N ALA A 127 15.17 24.70 -10.12
CA ALA A 127 14.94 24.86 -11.55
C ALA A 127 13.96 25.98 -11.92
N ILE A 128 13.13 26.46 -11.00
CA ILE A 128 12.06 27.39 -11.33
C ILE A 128 12.18 28.70 -10.54
N CYS A 129 11.97 28.66 -9.22
CA CYS A 129 12.03 29.87 -8.38
C CYS A 129 12.22 29.49 -6.90
N ALA A 130 12.56 30.48 -6.07
CA ALA A 130 12.75 30.28 -4.64
C ALA A 130 11.45 30.14 -3.85
N ASP A 131 10.34 30.60 -4.40
CA ASP A 131 9.05 30.60 -3.72
C ASP A 131 8.28 29.31 -3.99
N THR A 132 8.13 28.47 -2.98
CA THR A 132 7.43 27.18 -3.06
C THR A 132 6.06 27.21 -2.39
N ARG A 133 5.58 28.40 -2.01
CA ARG A 133 4.29 28.53 -1.30
C ARG A 133 3.11 28.16 -2.19
N ASP A 134 2.04 27.73 -1.54
CA ASP A 134 0.78 27.47 -2.21
C ASP A 134 0.13 28.79 -2.69
N ALA A 135 -0.83 28.67 -3.60
CA ALA A 135 -1.62 29.78 -4.06
C ALA A 135 -2.47 30.36 -2.95
N GLU A 136 -2.62 31.69 -2.96
CA GLU A 136 -3.52 32.35 -2.01
C GLU A 136 -4.98 32.00 -2.30
N THR A 137 -5.75 31.87 -1.23
CA THR A 137 -7.20 31.72 -1.32
C THR A 137 -7.84 33.08 -1.11
N THR A 138 -8.52 33.60 -2.11
CA THR A 138 -9.24 34.89 -2.04
C THR A 138 -10.73 34.67 -2.23
N ALA A 139 -11.52 35.59 -1.66
CA ALA A 139 -12.95 35.56 -1.85
C ALA A 139 -13.31 35.93 -3.30
N GLU A 140 -14.30 35.24 -3.86
CA GLU A 140 -14.80 35.57 -5.19
C GLU A 140 -15.43 36.94 -5.20
N PRO A 141 -15.24 37.73 -6.28
CA PRO A 141 -15.92 39.01 -6.38
C PRO A 141 -17.45 38.84 -6.39
N SER A 142 -18.14 39.74 -5.68
CA SER A 142 -19.61 39.72 -5.67
C SER A 142 -20.17 40.10 -7.03
N LEU A 143 -21.04 39.26 -7.57
CA LEU A 143 -21.73 39.53 -8.84
C LEU A 143 -22.83 40.56 -8.70
N LEU A 144 -23.14 41.02 -7.50
CA LEU A 144 -24.22 41.96 -7.20
C LEU A 144 -23.74 43.40 -6.90
N SER A 145 -22.47 43.66 -7.10
CA SER A 145 -21.92 45.01 -6.93
C SER A 145 -22.13 45.89 -8.14
#